data_d6d640b7940b86b9ca3d5171597070cc
#
_entry.id   d6d640b7940b86b9ca3d5171597070cc
#
_cell.length_a   1.000
_cell.length_b   1.000
_cell.length_c   1.000
_cell.angle_alpha   90.00
_cell.angle_beta   90.00
_cell.angle_gamma   90.00
#
_symmetry.space_group_name_H-M   'P 1'
#
loop_
_entity.id
_entity.type
_entity.pdbx_description
1 polymer ?
#
loop_
_entity_poly.entity_id
_entity_poly.type
_entity_poly.pdbx_seq_one_letter_code
_entity_poly.pdbx_strand_id
1 'polypeptide(L)'
;CPMISWSKKQFQDCKINVAPVVSSLHGSWLGEKDGLITAKEQKETAVWANYNDLAILLTAGRYAKFENDALSGSNVCVANSNATMDDFNSRYSPPKNWDCEVIHWGVDTEMFSPIDDKNKEIRAKFNCSDEDILLLAVGRLAARKGYGLLLKSFAIVKSSNPNCKLVIVGRGHLKKRLLKQAKSLGISSSVYIESSMSFEELAELFRNADLTVYPSYYEGQGLIPLESMSSGTPVVTVNHGPLPEMVDSEVGELFVMGDIKSMSSTIIKEISDKESLRKKGLNGRKRVLQNFTYDIDADRFIEIYNRIQ
;
A
#
# COMPACT_ATOMS: atom_id res chain seq x y z
N CYS A 1 -7.33 18.69 9.06
CA CYS A 1 -8.06 18.61 10.32
C CYS A 1 -8.99 19.84 10.43
N PRO A 2 -10.31 19.69 10.60
CA PRO A 2 -11.26 20.82 10.65
C PRO A 2 -10.97 21.80 11.79
N MET A 3 -10.30 21.35 12.85
CA MET A 3 -9.93 22.19 13.98
C MET A 3 -8.83 23.21 13.64
N ILE A 4 -8.02 22.97 12.60
CA ILE A 4 -6.91 23.87 12.27
C ILE A 4 -7.42 25.17 11.62
N SER A 5 -8.33 25.09 10.63
CA SER A 5 -8.88 26.28 9.99
C SER A 5 -9.77 27.08 10.95
N TRP A 6 -10.54 26.39 11.81
CA TRP A 6 -11.39 27.02 12.82
C TRP A 6 -10.57 27.73 13.88
N SER A 7 -9.53 27.09 14.44
CA SER A 7 -8.65 27.73 15.42
C SER A 7 -7.86 28.89 14.83
N LYS A 8 -7.33 28.80 13.61
CA LYS A 8 -6.64 29.93 12.94
C LYS A 8 -7.55 31.15 12.85
N LYS A 9 -8.81 30.98 12.41
CA LYS A 9 -9.76 32.08 12.30
C LYS A 9 -10.02 32.72 13.65
N GLN A 10 -10.28 31.95 14.70
CA GLN A 10 -10.48 32.49 16.06
C GLN A 10 -9.26 33.24 16.59
N PHE A 11 -8.04 32.72 16.38
CA PHE A 11 -6.84 33.39 16.83
C PHE A 11 -6.55 34.68 16.04
N GLN A 12 -6.85 34.70 14.73
CA GLN A 12 -6.76 35.91 13.92
C GLN A 12 -7.75 37.00 14.40
N ASP A 13 -8.97 36.60 14.71
CA ASP A 13 -9.98 37.50 15.27
C ASP A 13 -9.54 38.10 16.65
N CYS A 14 -8.75 37.33 17.41
CA CYS A 14 -8.17 37.78 18.69
C CYS A 14 -6.80 38.49 18.54
N LYS A 15 -6.29 38.70 17.30
CA LYS A 15 -4.96 39.29 17.03
C LYS A 15 -3.81 38.51 17.68
N ILE A 16 -3.93 37.20 17.77
CA ILE A 16 -2.90 36.31 18.28
C ILE A 16 -2.09 35.78 17.09
N ASN A 17 -0.77 35.89 17.16
CA ASN A 17 0.13 35.23 16.17
C ASN A 17 0.01 33.71 16.30
N VAL A 18 -0.40 33.07 15.22
CA VAL A 18 -0.51 31.62 15.14
C VAL A 18 0.72 31.08 14.41
N ALA A 19 1.34 30.06 14.96
CA ALA A 19 2.45 29.39 14.30
C ALA A 19 2.03 28.89 12.89
N PRO A 20 2.94 28.85 11.92
CA PRO A 20 2.69 28.26 10.62
C PRO A 20 2.23 26.80 10.74
N VAL A 21 1.35 26.38 9.85
CA VAL A 21 0.77 25.02 9.84
C VAL A 21 1.23 24.27 8.61
N VAL A 22 1.84 23.10 8.82
CA VAL A 22 2.11 22.09 7.79
C VAL A 22 1.10 20.97 7.93
N SER A 23 0.39 20.65 6.85
CA SER A 23 -0.57 19.55 6.83
C SER A 23 -0.10 18.42 5.93
N SER A 24 0.04 17.22 6.49
CA SER A 24 0.35 16.01 5.72
C SER A 24 -0.91 15.38 5.14
N LEU A 25 -0.89 15.12 3.83
CA LEU A 25 -1.95 14.50 3.06
C LEU A 25 -1.59 13.04 2.78
N HIS A 26 -2.37 12.10 3.36
CA HIS A 26 -2.07 10.66 3.34
C HIS A 26 -2.94 9.86 2.37
N GLY A 27 -3.67 10.53 1.53
CA GLY A 27 -4.77 10.05 0.70
C GLY A 27 -6.06 10.79 1.05
N SER A 28 -7.08 10.69 0.21
CA SER A 28 -8.32 11.45 0.34
C SER A 28 -9.52 10.56 0.66
N TRP A 29 -10.51 11.09 1.36
CA TRP A 29 -11.79 10.40 1.59
C TRP A 29 -12.52 10.08 0.29
N LEU A 30 -12.44 10.97 -0.72
CA LEU A 30 -13.04 10.73 -2.03
C LEU A 30 -12.31 9.62 -2.78
N GLY A 31 -10.99 9.58 -2.73
CA GLY A 31 -10.20 8.51 -3.30
C GLY A 31 -10.46 7.16 -2.63
N GLU A 32 -10.56 7.13 -1.28
CA GLU A 32 -10.90 5.90 -0.56
C GLU A 32 -12.30 5.39 -0.92
N LYS A 33 -13.27 6.31 -1.11
CA LYS A 33 -14.61 5.99 -1.61
C LYS A 33 -14.57 5.36 -2.99
N ASP A 34 -13.80 5.95 -3.92
CA ASP A 34 -13.70 5.44 -5.29
C ASP A 34 -13.00 4.07 -5.34
N GLY A 35 -11.98 3.86 -4.49
CA GLY A 35 -11.37 2.54 -4.33
C GLY A 35 -12.37 1.47 -3.85
N LEU A 36 -13.34 1.84 -2.99
CA LEU A 36 -14.42 0.93 -2.58
C LEU A 36 -15.44 0.71 -3.70
N ILE A 37 -15.75 1.73 -4.51
CA ILE A 37 -16.63 1.60 -5.68
C ILE A 37 -15.98 0.66 -6.70
N THR A 38 -14.70 0.85 -7.02
CA THR A 38 -13.93 -0.02 -7.90
C THR A 38 -13.91 -1.47 -7.38
N ALA A 39 -13.66 -1.67 -6.09
CA ALA A 39 -13.70 -3.00 -5.47
C ALA A 39 -15.08 -3.67 -5.65
N LYS A 40 -16.17 -2.91 -5.54
CA LYS A 40 -17.53 -3.42 -5.79
C LYS A 40 -17.74 -3.82 -7.25
N GLU A 41 -17.31 -2.99 -8.20
CA GLU A 41 -17.40 -3.26 -9.64
C GLU A 41 -16.61 -4.51 -10.03
N GLN A 42 -15.45 -4.72 -9.41
CA GLN A 42 -14.62 -5.92 -9.57
C GLN A 42 -15.16 -7.14 -8.82
N LYS A 43 -16.37 -7.05 -8.23
CA LYS A 43 -17.02 -8.10 -7.47
C LYS A 43 -16.16 -8.62 -6.31
N GLU A 44 -15.37 -7.72 -5.72
CA GLU A 44 -14.73 -8.00 -4.44
C GLU A 44 -15.79 -8.22 -3.37
N THR A 45 -15.51 -9.17 -2.49
CA THR A 45 -16.50 -9.61 -1.54
C THR A 45 -16.84 -8.53 -0.52
N ALA A 46 -18.12 -8.19 -0.46
CA ALA A 46 -18.78 -7.60 0.69
C ALA A 46 -18.38 -6.18 1.12
N VAL A 47 -18.23 -5.27 0.17
CA VAL A 47 -18.21 -3.82 0.47
C VAL A 47 -19.41 -3.44 1.38
N TRP A 48 -20.58 -4.05 1.16
CA TRP A 48 -21.81 -3.79 1.94
C TRP A 48 -21.89 -4.50 3.30
N ALA A 49 -21.00 -5.44 3.60
CA ALA A 49 -21.04 -6.21 4.84
C ALA A 49 -20.14 -5.63 5.94
N ASN A 50 -19.50 -4.50 5.70
CA ASN A 50 -18.69 -3.80 6.68
C ASN A 50 -19.25 -2.40 6.93
N TYR A 51 -19.58 -2.12 8.18
CA TYR A 51 -20.09 -0.81 8.58
C TYR A 51 -19.13 0.34 8.27
N ASN A 52 -17.80 0.11 8.36
CA ASN A 52 -16.80 1.13 8.05
C ASN A 52 -16.78 1.44 6.54
N ASP A 53 -16.80 0.42 5.68
CA ASP A 53 -16.83 0.62 4.23
C ASP A 53 -18.12 1.31 3.81
N LEU A 54 -19.26 0.92 4.40
CA LEU A 54 -20.55 1.57 4.18
C LEU A 54 -20.54 3.03 4.67
N ALA A 55 -19.94 3.29 5.85
CA ALA A 55 -19.81 4.62 6.37
C ALA A 55 -18.98 5.53 5.43
N ILE A 56 -17.87 5.04 4.90
CA ILE A 56 -17.06 5.76 3.91
C ILE A 56 -17.90 6.09 2.67
N LEU A 57 -18.61 5.12 2.10
CA LEU A 57 -19.45 5.33 0.92
C LEU A 57 -20.52 6.41 1.14
N LEU A 58 -21.11 6.49 2.34
CA LEU A 58 -22.17 7.42 2.67
C LEU A 58 -21.66 8.80 3.11
N THR A 59 -20.49 8.87 3.75
CA THR A 59 -20.05 10.09 4.44
C THR A 59 -18.80 10.73 3.85
N ALA A 60 -18.10 10.10 2.90
CA ALA A 60 -16.87 10.61 2.31
C ALA A 60 -17.02 12.06 1.78
N GLY A 61 -18.12 12.37 1.08
CA GLY A 61 -18.38 13.73 0.60
C GLY A 61 -18.57 14.78 1.71
N ARG A 62 -18.98 14.35 2.93
CA ARG A 62 -19.06 15.24 4.09
C ARG A 62 -17.66 15.45 4.70
N TYR A 63 -16.87 14.38 4.81
CA TYR A 63 -15.50 14.47 5.31
C TYR A 63 -14.57 15.21 4.34
N ALA A 64 -14.81 15.12 3.03
CA ALA A 64 -14.08 15.90 2.02
C ALA A 64 -14.16 17.42 2.25
N LYS A 65 -15.26 17.94 2.84
CA LYS A 65 -15.35 19.36 3.22
C LYS A 65 -14.31 19.73 4.28
N PHE A 66 -14.10 18.87 5.26
CA PHE A 66 -13.11 19.10 6.30
C PHE A 66 -11.67 18.99 5.77
N GLU A 67 -11.43 18.13 4.79
CA GLU A 67 -10.14 18.08 4.10
C GLU A 67 -9.92 19.39 3.32
N ASN A 68 -10.92 19.86 2.60
CA ASN A 68 -10.86 21.13 1.87
C ASN A 68 -10.62 22.33 2.78
N ASP A 69 -11.25 22.36 3.96
CA ASP A 69 -11.00 23.39 4.97
C ASP A 69 -9.54 23.32 5.49
N ALA A 70 -8.99 22.11 5.65
CA ALA A 70 -7.60 21.92 6.04
C ALA A 70 -6.61 22.46 5.00
N LEU A 71 -6.89 22.25 3.69
CA LEU A 71 -6.07 22.82 2.61
C LEU A 71 -6.01 24.34 2.69
N SER A 72 -7.16 24.98 2.93
CA SER A 72 -7.25 26.45 3.05
C SER A 72 -6.61 26.98 4.33
N GLY A 73 -6.56 26.17 5.39
CA GLY A 73 -6.02 26.54 6.70
C GLY A 73 -4.51 26.32 6.83
N SER A 74 -3.87 25.65 5.88
CA SER A 74 -2.44 25.30 5.95
C SER A 74 -1.57 26.35 5.27
N ASN A 75 -0.35 26.54 5.77
CA ASN A 75 0.67 27.34 5.10
C ASN A 75 1.34 26.52 3.99
N VAL A 76 1.64 25.24 4.31
CA VAL A 76 2.17 24.26 3.37
C VAL A 76 1.41 22.95 3.54
N CYS A 77 1.09 22.30 2.44
CA CYS A 77 0.63 20.92 2.43
C CYS A 77 1.77 20.01 1.96
N VAL A 78 1.84 18.80 2.50
CA VAL A 78 2.79 17.78 2.08
C VAL A 78 2.00 16.54 1.69
N ALA A 79 2.01 16.22 0.40
CA ALA A 79 1.42 14.99 -0.11
C ALA A 79 2.47 13.85 -0.07
N ASN A 80 2.03 12.64 0.29
CA ASN A 80 2.92 11.49 0.36
C ASN A 80 3.17 10.81 -1.00
N SER A 81 2.58 11.35 -2.09
CA SER A 81 2.83 10.92 -3.48
C SER A 81 2.33 11.98 -4.45
N ASN A 82 2.81 11.96 -5.70
CA ASN A 82 2.24 12.78 -6.78
C ASN A 82 0.77 12.42 -7.01
N ALA A 83 0.42 11.14 -6.98
CA ALA A 83 -0.96 10.68 -7.12
C ALA A 83 -1.88 11.26 -6.03
N THR A 84 -1.42 11.38 -4.78
CA THR A 84 -2.18 12.04 -3.71
C THR A 84 -2.32 13.54 -3.97
N MET A 85 -1.26 14.23 -4.39
CA MET A 85 -1.32 15.65 -4.75
C MET A 85 -2.31 15.89 -5.89
N ASP A 86 -2.28 15.07 -6.93
CA ASP A 86 -3.19 15.16 -8.08
C ASP A 86 -4.64 14.85 -7.69
N ASP A 87 -4.85 13.91 -6.77
CA ASP A 87 -6.17 13.60 -6.22
C ASP A 87 -6.78 14.81 -5.52
N PHE A 88 -6.00 15.51 -4.69
CA PHE A 88 -6.44 16.75 -4.05
C PHE A 88 -6.62 17.90 -5.05
N ASN A 89 -5.76 18.03 -6.04
CA ASN A 89 -5.92 19.05 -7.10
C ASN A 89 -7.18 18.85 -7.93
N SER A 90 -7.53 17.61 -8.26
CA SER A 90 -8.62 17.30 -9.18
C SER A 90 -10.00 17.22 -8.52
N ARG A 91 -10.07 16.84 -7.25
CA ARG A 91 -11.34 16.55 -6.56
C ARG A 91 -11.73 17.55 -5.48
N TYR A 92 -10.76 18.33 -5.02
CA TYR A 92 -10.96 19.35 -3.99
C TYR A 92 -10.79 20.74 -4.61
N SER A 93 -11.00 21.76 -3.81
CA SER A 93 -10.86 23.15 -4.23
C SER A 93 -9.76 23.84 -3.44
N PRO A 94 -8.50 23.45 -3.64
CA PRO A 94 -7.40 24.11 -2.94
C PRO A 94 -7.34 25.58 -3.33
N PRO A 95 -6.81 26.47 -2.46
CA PRO A 95 -6.57 27.87 -2.82
C PRO A 95 -5.71 27.97 -4.08
N LYS A 96 -5.91 29.01 -4.90
CA LYS A 96 -5.15 29.21 -6.15
C LYS A 96 -3.63 29.21 -5.99
N ASN A 97 -3.16 29.60 -4.82
CA ASN A 97 -1.74 29.70 -4.45
C ASN A 97 -1.39 28.74 -3.30
N TRP A 98 -2.10 27.58 -3.20
CA TRP A 98 -1.73 26.62 -2.18
C TRP A 98 -0.33 26.07 -2.44
N ASP A 99 0.47 26.04 -1.38
CA ASP A 99 1.82 25.47 -1.41
C ASP A 99 1.71 23.99 -1.04
N CYS A 100 2.01 23.11 -2.00
CA CYS A 100 1.98 21.67 -1.78
C CYS A 100 3.23 21.03 -2.36
N GLU A 101 3.97 20.34 -1.51
CA GLU A 101 5.13 19.56 -1.89
C GLU A 101 4.86 18.06 -1.79
N VAL A 102 5.60 17.28 -2.57
CA VAL A 102 5.56 15.82 -2.47
C VAL A 102 6.77 15.34 -1.68
N ILE A 103 6.51 14.67 -0.57
CA ILE A 103 7.52 13.97 0.21
C ILE A 103 7.04 12.52 0.35
N HIS A 104 7.66 11.60 -0.39
CA HIS A 104 7.40 10.18 -0.21
C HIS A 104 7.92 9.74 1.15
N TRP A 105 7.09 9.02 1.90
CA TRP A 105 7.51 8.49 3.18
C TRP A 105 8.49 7.36 3.03
N GLY A 106 9.46 7.35 3.90
CA GLY A 106 10.40 6.26 4.05
C GLY A 106 9.88 5.10 4.87
N VAL A 107 10.70 4.09 4.94
CA VAL A 107 10.50 2.90 5.76
C VAL A 107 11.71 2.66 6.64
N ASP A 108 11.52 1.84 7.69
CA ASP A 108 12.60 1.36 8.55
C ASP A 108 13.48 0.38 7.78
N THR A 109 14.60 0.89 7.26
CA THR A 109 15.53 0.10 6.44
C THR A 109 16.45 -0.80 7.25
N GLU A 110 16.48 -0.69 8.58
CA GLU A 110 17.20 -1.61 9.46
C GLU A 110 16.32 -2.82 9.76
N MET A 111 15.07 -2.60 10.18
CA MET A 111 14.10 -3.67 10.42
C MET A 111 13.80 -4.44 9.13
N PHE A 112 13.49 -3.73 8.04
CA PHE A 112 13.24 -4.31 6.72
C PHE A 112 14.53 -4.35 5.92
N SER A 113 15.38 -5.32 6.20
CA SER A 113 16.68 -5.53 5.54
C SER A 113 16.77 -6.95 4.99
N PRO A 114 17.49 -7.17 3.88
CA PRO A 114 17.67 -8.51 3.32
C PRO A 114 18.52 -9.40 4.25
N ILE A 115 18.45 -10.70 4.00
CA ILE A 115 19.31 -11.71 4.63
C ILE A 115 20.06 -12.47 3.53
N ASP A 116 21.21 -13.03 3.89
CA ASP A 116 22.00 -13.84 2.94
C ASP A 116 21.34 -15.18 2.67
N ASP A 117 20.90 -15.88 3.73
CA ASP A 117 20.25 -17.18 3.65
C ASP A 117 18.82 -17.13 4.18
N LYS A 118 17.87 -17.72 3.42
CA LYS A 118 16.47 -17.79 3.82
C LYS A 118 16.28 -18.64 5.07
N ASN A 119 15.49 -18.10 5.99
CA ASN A 119 15.12 -18.80 7.22
C ASN A 119 14.11 -19.92 6.93
N LYS A 120 14.58 -21.17 7.00
CA LYS A 120 13.77 -22.35 6.73
C LYS A 120 12.61 -22.54 7.71
N GLU A 121 12.76 -22.09 8.95
CA GLU A 121 11.73 -22.25 9.97
C GLU A 121 10.48 -21.42 9.67
N ILE A 122 10.65 -20.16 9.22
CA ILE A 122 9.49 -19.33 8.87
C ILE A 122 8.79 -19.85 7.61
N ARG A 123 9.53 -20.37 6.64
CA ARG A 123 8.95 -21.00 5.45
C ARG A 123 8.20 -22.28 5.80
N ALA A 124 8.75 -23.11 6.71
CA ALA A 124 8.13 -24.34 7.16
C ALA A 124 6.77 -24.12 7.87
N LYS A 125 6.56 -22.98 8.55
CA LYS A 125 5.24 -22.60 9.11
C LYS A 125 4.12 -22.62 8.07
N PHE A 126 4.47 -22.40 6.80
CA PHE A 126 3.53 -22.35 5.66
C PHE A 126 3.67 -23.56 4.73
N ASN A 127 4.26 -24.66 5.22
CA ASN A 127 4.55 -25.84 4.41
C ASN A 127 5.24 -25.47 3.08
N CYS A 128 6.22 -24.58 3.14
CA CYS A 128 6.97 -24.05 2.02
C CYS A 128 8.43 -24.48 2.16
N SER A 129 8.90 -25.37 1.28
CA SER A 129 10.28 -25.84 1.18
C SER A 129 11.18 -24.82 0.46
N ASP A 130 12.47 -25.10 0.36
CA ASP A 130 13.42 -24.25 -0.40
C ASP A 130 13.12 -24.26 -1.91
N GLU A 131 12.48 -25.32 -2.43
CA GLU A 131 12.11 -25.46 -3.83
C GLU A 131 10.76 -24.80 -4.17
N ASP A 132 9.94 -24.53 -3.15
CA ASP A 132 8.65 -23.87 -3.33
C ASP A 132 8.82 -22.36 -3.55
N ILE A 133 7.84 -21.74 -4.19
CA ILE A 133 7.73 -20.28 -4.32
C ILE A 133 6.78 -19.74 -3.25
N LEU A 134 7.26 -18.81 -2.44
CA LEU A 134 6.47 -18.14 -1.41
C LEU A 134 6.03 -16.76 -1.89
N LEU A 135 4.75 -16.63 -2.23
CA LEU A 135 4.12 -15.34 -2.51
C LEU A 135 3.59 -14.73 -1.21
N LEU A 136 3.83 -13.45 -1.01
CA LEU A 136 3.38 -12.70 0.16
C LEU A 136 2.43 -11.58 -0.25
N ALA A 137 1.37 -11.37 0.54
CA ALA A 137 0.51 -10.19 0.45
C ALA A 137 0.22 -9.67 1.86
N VAL A 138 0.36 -8.36 2.07
CA VAL A 138 0.26 -7.76 3.40
C VAL A 138 -0.71 -6.59 3.38
N GLY A 139 -1.53 -6.45 4.44
CA GLY A 139 -2.41 -5.30 4.64
C GLY A 139 -3.76 -5.66 5.24
N ARG A 140 -4.59 -4.65 5.49
CA ARG A 140 -5.94 -4.85 6.05
C ARG A 140 -6.78 -5.77 5.17
N LEU A 141 -7.45 -6.76 5.76
CA LEU A 141 -8.38 -7.64 5.04
C LEU A 141 -9.71 -6.91 4.78
N ALA A 142 -9.66 -5.95 3.86
CA ALA A 142 -10.74 -5.08 3.43
C ALA A 142 -10.93 -5.16 1.90
N ALA A 143 -12.14 -4.85 1.40
CA ALA A 143 -12.48 -5.02 -0.01
C ALA A 143 -11.52 -4.26 -0.95
N ARG A 144 -11.17 -3.02 -0.60
CA ARG A 144 -10.27 -2.18 -1.42
C ARG A 144 -8.84 -2.70 -1.56
N LYS A 145 -8.45 -3.74 -0.77
CA LYS A 145 -7.11 -4.34 -0.86
C LYS A 145 -7.00 -5.48 -1.89
N GLY A 146 -8.10 -5.86 -2.58
CA GLY A 146 -8.07 -6.73 -3.75
C GLY A 146 -7.74 -8.21 -3.49
N TYR A 147 -7.85 -8.69 -2.25
CA TYR A 147 -7.48 -10.07 -1.93
C TYR A 147 -8.37 -11.12 -2.57
N GLY A 148 -9.64 -10.81 -2.85
CA GLY A 148 -10.52 -11.73 -3.56
C GLY A 148 -10.09 -11.91 -5.03
N LEU A 149 -9.62 -10.82 -5.66
CA LEU A 149 -9.01 -10.88 -6.99
C LEU A 149 -7.70 -11.69 -6.95
N LEU A 150 -6.85 -11.44 -5.94
CA LEU A 150 -5.60 -12.19 -5.76
C LEU A 150 -5.85 -13.69 -5.63
N LEU A 151 -6.84 -14.13 -4.86
CA LEU A 151 -7.14 -15.56 -4.75
C LEU A 151 -7.56 -16.19 -6.09
N LYS A 152 -8.34 -15.48 -6.91
CA LYS A 152 -8.72 -15.94 -8.25
C LYS A 152 -7.48 -16.03 -9.17
N SER A 153 -6.62 -15.03 -9.13
CA SER A 153 -5.36 -14.98 -9.86
C SER A 153 -4.42 -16.10 -9.39
N PHE A 154 -4.29 -16.28 -8.07
CA PHE A 154 -3.45 -17.33 -7.50
C PHE A 154 -3.90 -18.75 -7.87
N ALA A 155 -5.21 -18.98 -8.06
CA ALA A 155 -5.70 -20.26 -8.54
C ALA A 155 -5.14 -20.60 -9.95
N ILE A 156 -5.00 -19.59 -10.82
CA ILE A 156 -4.36 -19.74 -12.13
C ILE A 156 -2.85 -19.98 -11.97
N VAL A 157 -2.18 -19.17 -11.15
CA VAL A 157 -0.75 -19.35 -10.86
C VAL A 157 -0.47 -20.74 -10.33
N LYS A 158 -1.28 -21.22 -9.37
CA LYS A 158 -1.13 -22.54 -8.75
C LYS A 158 -1.32 -23.69 -9.72
N SER A 159 -2.22 -23.54 -10.71
CA SER A 159 -2.40 -24.58 -11.74
C SER A 159 -1.17 -24.73 -12.66
N SER A 160 -0.46 -23.64 -12.93
CA SER A 160 0.76 -23.62 -13.74
C SER A 160 2.02 -23.91 -12.93
N ASN A 161 2.01 -23.58 -11.64
CA ASN A 161 3.14 -23.71 -10.71
C ASN A 161 2.67 -24.40 -9.41
N PRO A 162 2.60 -25.74 -9.39
CA PRO A 162 2.06 -26.51 -8.26
C PRO A 162 2.80 -26.28 -6.93
N ASN A 163 4.04 -25.82 -6.97
CA ASN A 163 4.87 -25.57 -5.79
C ASN A 163 4.73 -24.15 -5.22
N CYS A 164 3.77 -23.33 -5.72
CA CYS A 164 3.52 -22.02 -5.16
C CYS A 164 2.69 -22.10 -3.86
N LYS A 165 3.05 -21.25 -2.89
CA LYS A 165 2.28 -20.97 -1.67
C LYS A 165 1.96 -19.48 -1.61
N LEU A 166 0.81 -19.11 -1.05
CA LEU A 166 0.42 -17.73 -0.81
C LEU A 166 0.15 -17.50 0.67
N VAL A 167 0.86 -16.56 1.24
CA VAL A 167 0.64 -16.07 2.60
C VAL A 167 0.04 -14.67 2.53
N ILE A 168 -1.11 -14.48 3.16
CA ILE A 168 -1.77 -13.18 3.31
C ILE A 168 -1.69 -12.79 4.79
N VAL A 169 -1.00 -11.71 5.11
CA VAL A 169 -0.86 -11.20 6.47
C VAL A 169 -1.72 -9.97 6.66
N GLY A 170 -2.64 -10.02 7.64
CA GLY A 170 -3.43 -8.86 7.97
C GLY A 170 -4.68 -9.14 8.80
N ARG A 171 -5.19 -8.07 9.42
CA ARG A 171 -6.44 -8.09 10.19
C ARG A 171 -7.58 -7.49 9.37
N GLY A 172 -8.78 -8.00 9.58
CA GLY A 172 -9.97 -7.44 8.94
C GLY A 172 -11.13 -8.41 8.84
N HIS A 173 -12.28 -7.87 8.47
CA HIS A 173 -13.55 -8.59 8.43
C HIS A 173 -13.65 -9.64 7.31
N LEU A 174 -12.78 -9.59 6.30
CA LEU A 174 -12.85 -10.50 5.16
C LEU A 174 -12.21 -11.88 5.40
N LYS A 175 -11.45 -12.10 6.49
CA LYS A 175 -10.72 -13.36 6.72
C LYS A 175 -11.57 -14.61 6.44
N LYS A 176 -12.74 -14.72 7.08
CA LYS A 176 -13.63 -15.90 6.90
C LYS A 176 -14.10 -16.07 5.45
N ARG A 177 -14.35 -14.98 4.73
CA ARG A 177 -14.78 -15.01 3.34
C ARG A 177 -13.66 -15.41 2.39
N LEU A 178 -12.48 -14.88 2.60
CA LEU A 178 -11.28 -15.25 1.83
C LEU A 178 -10.95 -16.72 2.01
N LEU A 179 -11.01 -17.26 3.22
CA LEU A 179 -10.85 -18.70 3.47
C LEU A 179 -11.92 -19.54 2.76
N LYS A 180 -13.19 -19.11 2.78
CA LYS A 180 -14.27 -19.77 2.04
C LYS A 180 -14.02 -19.71 0.53
N GLN A 181 -13.55 -18.57 0.01
CA GLN A 181 -13.21 -18.40 -1.41
C GLN A 181 -12.03 -19.29 -1.81
N ALA A 182 -10.96 -19.37 -1.01
CA ALA A 182 -9.84 -20.27 -1.25
C ALA A 182 -10.30 -21.73 -1.33
N LYS A 183 -11.25 -22.13 -0.44
CA LYS A 183 -11.87 -23.47 -0.48
C LYS A 183 -12.65 -23.69 -1.78
N SER A 184 -13.47 -22.74 -2.22
CA SER A 184 -14.28 -22.87 -3.44
C SER A 184 -13.42 -22.89 -4.71
N LEU A 185 -12.22 -22.32 -4.66
CA LEU A 185 -11.22 -22.34 -5.76
C LEU A 185 -10.31 -23.56 -5.72
N GLY A 186 -10.43 -24.44 -4.72
CA GLY A 186 -9.58 -25.63 -4.59
C GLY A 186 -8.13 -25.38 -4.17
N ILE A 187 -7.82 -24.20 -3.61
CA ILE A 187 -6.46 -23.78 -3.28
C ILE A 187 -6.16 -23.69 -1.77
N SER A 188 -7.07 -24.17 -0.92
CA SER A 188 -6.95 -24.05 0.54
C SER A 188 -5.66 -24.61 1.12
N SER A 189 -5.09 -25.67 0.54
CA SER A 189 -3.83 -26.27 1.01
C SER A 189 -2.58 -25.43 0.70
N SER A 190 -2.74 -24.37 -0.08
CA SER A 190 -1.64 -23.52 -0.53
C SER A 190 -1.83 -22.04 -0.18
N VAL A 191 -2.91 -21.72 0.56
CA VAL A 191 -3.23 -20.35 1.00
C VAL A 191 -3.30 -20.28 2.51
N TYR A 192 -2.51 -19.39 3.09
CA TYR A 192 -2.45 -19.13 4.54
C TYR A 192 -2.86 -17.69 4.80
N ILE A 193 -3.72 -17.46 5.81
CA ILE A 193 -4.16 -16.11 6.19
C ILE A 193 -3.86 -15.89 7.66
N GLU A 194 -2.81 -15.11 7.92
CA GLU A 194 -2.34 -14.77 9.25
C GLU A 194 -2.87 -13.40 9.70
N SER A 195 -3.37 -13.35 10.94
CA SER A 195 -3.99 -12.13 11.48
C SER A 195 -3.19 -11.48 12.59
N SER A 196 -2.14 -12.13 13.06
CA SER A 196 -1.38 -11.71 14.22
C SER A 196 0.07 -12.10 14.03
N MET A 197 0.87 -11.15 13.57
CA MET A 197 2.34 -11.24 13.52
C MET A 197 2.90 -9.98 14.18
N SER A 198 4.04 -10.09 14.83
CA SER A 198 4.81 -8.94 15.27
C SER A 198 5.46 -8.25 14.07
N PHE A 199 5.99 -7.05 14.24
CA PHE A 199 6.70 -6.36 13.16
C PHE A 199 7.96 -7.11 12.75
N GLU A 200 8.65 -7.72 13.71
CA GLU A 200 9.85 -8.53 13.49
C GLU A 200 9.52 -9.80 12.70
N GLU A 201 8.43 -10.51 13.05
CA GLU A 201 7.95 -11.66 12.29
C GLU A 201 7.54 -11.29 10.87
N LEU A 202 6.93 -10.11 10.70
CA LEU A 202 6.55 -9.60 9.38
C LEU A 202 7.78 -9.26 8.54
N ALA A 203 8.77 -8.58 9.12
CA ALA A 203 10.04 -8.28 8.46
C ALA A 203 10.76 -9.58 8.06
N GLU A 204 10.78 -10.57 8.96
CA GLU A 204 11.32 -11.90 8.68
C GLU A 204 10.56 -12.58 7.53
N LEU A 205 9.25 -12.43 7.45
CA LEU A 205 8.46 -13.01 6.37
C LEU A 205 8.72 -12.30 5.03
N PHE A 206 8.87 -10.97 5.01
CA PHE A 206 9.24 -10.25 3.79
C PHE A 206 10.55 -10.74 3.20
N ARG A 207 11.62 -10.83 4.01
CA ARG A 207 12.95 -11.27 3.54
C ARG A 207 13.00 -12.74 3.12
N ASN A 208 12.01 -13.53 3.53
CA ASN A 208 11.91 -14.96 3.18
C ASN A 208 10.92 -15.24 2.04
N ALA A 209 10.10 -14.28 1.65
CA ALA A 209 9.25 -14.38 0.47
C ALA A 209 10.09 -14.35 -0.82
N ASP A 210 9.51 -14.87 -1.89
CA ASP A 210 10.13 -14.80 -3.23
C ASP A 210 9.56 -13.62 -4.01
N LEU A 211 8.31 -13.24 -3.74
CA LEU A 211 7.61 -12.14 -4.42
C LEU A 211 6.49 -11.61 -3.54
N THR A 212 6.38 -10.31 -3.39
CA THR A 212 5.21 -9.66 -2.79
C THR A 212 4.21 -9.28 -3.87
N VAL A 213 2.93 -9.57 -3.64
CA VAL A 213 1.82 -9.17 -4.53
C VAL A 213 0.93 -8.17 -3.79
N TYR A 214 0.79 -6.97 -4.35
CA TYR A 214 0.03 -5.87 -3.73
C TYR A 214 -1.09 -5.37 -4.64
N PRO A 215 -2.31 -5.95 -4.55
CA PRO A 215 -3.40 -5.73 -5.51
C PRO A 215 -4.40 -4.64 -5.08
N SER A 216 -3.97 -3.61 -4.38
CA SER A 216 -4.84 -2.60 -3.81
C SER A 216 -5.49 -1.70 -4.86
N TYR A 217 -6.78 -1.41 -4.72
CA TYR A 217 -7.53 -0.52 -5.61
C TYR A 217 -7.34 0.97 -5.29
N TYR A 218 -6.87 1.29 -4.10
CA TYR A 218 -6.55 2.66 -3.69
C TYR A 218 -5.50 2.71 -2.59
N GLU A 219 -4.52 3.58 -2.76
CA GLU A 219 -3.47 3.92 -1.80
C GLU A 219 -3.18 5.42 -1.84
N GLY A 220 -2.71 5.97 -0.72
CA GLY A 220 -2.07 7.28 -0.70
C GLY A 220 -0.63 7.21 -1.18
N GLN A 221 0.13 6.22 -0.71
CA GLN A 221 1.49 5.90 -1.18
C GLN A 221 1.66 4.39 -1.33
N GLY A 222 1.52 3.62 -0.26
CA GLY A 222 1.77 2.18 -0.25
C GLY A 222 3.12 1.83 0.38
N LEU A 223 3.21 1.82 1.71
CA LEU A 223 4.45 1.46 2.42
C LEU A 223 4.83 -0.01 2.25
N ILE A 224 3.85 -0.91 2.10
CA ILE A 224 4.08 -2.35 1.94
C ILE A 224 5.03 -2.68 0.76
N PRO A 225 4.86 -2.12 -0.46
CA PRO A 225 5.86 -2.24 -1.52
C PRO A 225 7.26 -1.80 -1.10
N LEU A 226 7.40 -0.71 -0.34
CA LEU A 226 8.69 -0.21 0.11
C LEU A 226 9.31 -1.13 1.18
N GLU A 227 8.53 -1.64 2.14
CA GLU A 227 8.97 -2.63 3.14
C GLU A 227 9.46 -3.91 2.47
N SER A 228 8.74 -4.39 1.44
CA SER A 228 9.12 -5.54 0.63
C SER A 228 10.45 -5.31 -0.10
N MET A 229 10.54 -4.21 -0.86
CA MET A 229 11.78 -3.85 -1.59
C MET A 229 12.93 -3.60 -0.64
N SER A 230 12.69 -2.97 0.51
CA SER A 230 13.70 -2.78 1.56
C SER A 230 14.26 -4.12 2.07
N SER A 231 13.41 -5.14 2.17
CA SER A 231 13.79 -6.50 2.56
C SER A 231 14.46 -7.32 1.44
N GLY A 232 14.67 -6.72 0.26
CA GLY A 232 15.24 -7.40 -0.91
C GLY A 232 14.26 -8.29 -1.67
N THR A 233 12.96 -8.13 -1.45
CA THR A 233 11.90 -8.90 -2.10
C THR A 233 11.19 -8.07 -3.15
N PRO A 234 11.18 -8.49 -4.43
CA PRO A 234 10.54 -7.75 -5.51
C PRO A 234 9.02 -7.70 -5.36
N VAL A 235 8.37 -6.77 -6.06
CA VAL A 235 6.94 -6.50 -5.90
C VAL A 235 6.21 -6.57 -7.24
N VAL A 236 5.11 -7.31 -7.27
CA VAL A 236 4.09 -7.21 -8.33
C VAL A 236 2.91 -6.42 -7.78
N THR A 237 2.60 -5.30 -8.42
CA THR A 237 1.52 -4.41 -7.96
C THR A 237 0.68 -3.85 -9.11
N VAL A 238 -0.42 -3.19 -8.78
CA VAL A 238 -1.32 -2.61 -9.78
C VAL A 238 -0.71 -1.36 -10.42
N ASN A 239 -0.91 -1.19 -11.73
CA ASN A 239 -0.56 0.03 -12.46
C ASN A 239 -1.62 1.10 -12.20
N HIS A 240 -1.66 1.65 -10.98
CA HIS A 240 -2.63 2.67 -10.58
C HIS A 240 -2.18 3.47 -9.36
N GLY A 241 -2.61 4.74 -9.30
CA GLY A 241 -2.32 5.64 -8.18
C GLY A 241 -0.81 5.82 -7.99
N PRO A 242 -0.33 5.84 -6.74
CA PRO A 242 1.08 6.09 -6.42
C PRO A 242 2.00 4.90 -6.68
N LEU A 243 1.47 3.70 -6.91
CA LEU A 243 2.29 2.49 -6.97
C LEU A 243 3.31 2.49 -8.11
N PRO A 244 3.01 3.03 -9.33
CA PRO A 244 4.00 3.22 -10.38
C PRO A 244 5.10 4.25 -10.07
N GLU A 245 4.92 5.10 -9.05
CA GLU A 245 5.97 6.03 -8.60
C GLU A 245 7.13 5.30 -7.89
N MET A 246 6.85 4.09 -7.37
CA MET A 246 7.80 3.30 -6.58
C MET A 246 8.26 2.03 -7.29
N VAL A 247 7.35 1.39 -8.05
CA VAL A 247 7.57 0.08 -8.67
C VAL A 247 7.53 0.20 -10.19
N ASP A 248 8.56 -0.33 -10.84
CA ASP A 248 8.68 -0.50 -12.29
C ASP A 248 9.36 -1.85 -12.60
N SER A 249 9.69 -2.09 -13.88
CA SER A 249 10.31 -3.33 -14.34
C SER A 249 11.72 -3.61 -13.78
N GLU A 250 12.38 -2.63 -13.16
CA GLU A 250 13.71 -2.82 -12.55
C GLU A 250 13.64 -3.45 -11.15
N VAL A 251 12.53 -3.24 -10.44
CA VAL A 251 12.34 -3.66 -9.04
C VAL A 251 11.16 -4.60 -8.83
N GLY A 252 10.36 -4.79 -9.88
CA GLY A 252 9.15 -5.60 -9.82
C GLY A 252 8.42 -5.62 -11.16
N GLU A 253 7.09 -5.63 -11.13
CA GLU A 253 6.28 -5.53 -12.34
C GLU A 253 4.89 -4.97 -12.01
N LEU A 254 4.24 -4.37 -13.00
CA LEU A 254 2.91 -3.79 -12.88
C LEU A 254 1.87 -4.61 -13.66
N PHE A 255 0.67 -4.76 -13.09
CA PHE A 255 -0.46 -5.38 -13.77
C PHE A 255 -1.66 -4.44 -13.88
N VAL A 256 -2.58 -4.75 -14.80
CA VAL A 256 -3.79 -3.95 -15.02
C VAL A 256 -4.77 -4.13 -13.86
N MET A 257 -5.21 -3.02 -13.26
CA MET A 257 -6.14 -3.02 -12.13
C MET A 257 -7.43 -3.80 -12.44
N GLY A 258 -7.81 -4.70 -11.55
CA GLY A 258 -9.04 -5.50 -11.69
C GLY A 258 -8.92 -6.67 -12.68
N ASP A 259 -7.83 -6.82 -13.39
CA ASP A 259 -7.64 -7.88 -14.39
C ASP A 259 -6.93 -9.10 -13.79
N ILE A 260 -7.70 -10.19 -13.60
CA ILE A 260 -7.20 -11.47 -13.08
C ILE A 260 -6.13 -12.07 -14.00
N LYS A 261 -6.33 -11.98 -15.32
CA LYS A 261 -5.39 -12.58 -16.31
C LYS A 261 -4.08 -11.78 -16.32
N SER A 262 -4.16 -10.45 -16.34
CA SER A 262 -2.99 -9.59 -16.24
C SER A 262 -2.20 -9.90 -14.97
N MET A 263 -2.84 -9.94 -13.80
CA MET A 263 -2.16 -10.25 -12.53
C MET A 263 -1.53 -11.65 -12.56
N SER A 264 -2.28 -12.67 -12.98
CA SER A 264 -1.75 -14.05 -12.99
C SER A 264 -0.59 -14.23 -13.96
N SER A 265 -0.68 -13.67 -15.19
CA SER A 265 0.41 -13.75 -16.16
C SER A 265 1.66 -12.99 -15.71
N THR A 266 1.48 -11.84 -15.06
CA THR A 266 2.58 -11.07 -14.46
C THR A 266 3.28 -11.88 -13.36
N ILE A 267 2.52 -12.46 -12.43
CA ILE A 267 3.09 -13.30 -11.36
C ILE A 267 3.84 -14.50 -11.97
N ILE A 268 3.23 -15.23 -12.93
CA ILE A 268 3.85 -16.39 -13.56
C ILE A 268 5.16 -16.01 -14.27
N LYS A 269 5.16 -14.89 -15.00
CA LYS A 269 6.36 -14.36 -15.66
C LYS A 269 7.46 -14.10 -14.64
N GLU A 270 7.14 -13.40 -13.56
CA GLU A 270 8.15 -13.03 -12.55
C GLU A 270 8.74 -14.26 -11.85
N ILE A 271 7.92 -15.20 -11.40
CA ILE A 271 8.41 -16.40 -10.70
C ILE A 271 9.09 -17.43 -11.58
N SER A 272 9.02 -17.29 -12.92
CA SER A 272 9.68 -18.22 -13.85
C SER A 272 11.20 -18.04 -13.94
N ASP A 273 11.72 -16.89 -13.50
CA ASP A 273 13.16 -16.56 -13.55
C ASP A 273 13.65 -16.11 -12.15
N LYS A 274 14.19 -17.06 -11.41
CA LYS A 274 14.72 -16.83 -10.04
C LYS A 274 15.89 -15.84 -10.02
N GLU A 275 16.71 -15.81 -11.07
CA GLU A 275 17.85 -14.88 -11.15
C GLU A 275 17.35 -13.45 -11.37
N SER A 276 16.40 -13.25 -12.26
CA SER A 276 15.72 -11.96 -12.45
C SER A 276 15.04 -11.48 -11.17
N LEU A 277 14.32 -12.36 -10.46
CA LEU A 277 13.71 -12.01 -9.16
C LEU A 277 14.75 -11.51 -8.16
N ARG A 278 15.87 -12.22 -8.01
CA ARG A 278 16.95 -11.82 -7.10
C ARG A 278 17.52 -10.47 -7.49
N LYS A 279 17.78 -10.23 -8.77
CA LYS A 279 18.28 -8.95 -9.29
C LYS A 279 17.31 -7.81 -9.00
N LYS A 280 16.02 -8.02 -9.24
CA LYS A 280 14.95 -7.03 -8.93
C LYS A 280 14.88 -6.73 -7.43
N GLY A 281 15.02 -7.73 -6.57
CA GLY A 281 15.09 -7.55 -5.12
C GLY A 281 16.25 -6.67 -4.68
N LEU A 282 17.46 -6.90 -5.22
CA LEU A 282 18.64 -6.07 -4.95
C LEU A 282 18.45 -4.63 -5.44
N ASN A 283 17.89 -4.45 -6.62
CA ASN A 283 17.56 -3.14 -7.17
C ASN A 283 16.53 -2.42 -6.32
N GLY A 284 15.50 -3.14 -5.84
CA GLY A 284 14.48 -2.62 -4.95
C GLY A 284 15.07 -2.10 -3.64
N ARG A 285 15.96 -2.88 -3.00
CA ARG A 285 16.70 -2.44 -1.82
C ARG A 285 17.49 -1.17 -2.07
N LYS A 286 18.25 -1.13 -3.17
CA LYS A 286 19.04 0.04 -3.57
C LYS A 286 18.14 1.27 -3.76
N ARG A 287 17.01 1.13 -4.45
CA ARG A 287 16.03 2.21 -4.68
C ARG A 287 15.49 2.76 -3.37
N VAL A 288 15.13 1.89 -2.42
CA VAL A 288 14.63 2.31 -1.11
C VAL A 288 15.69 3.09 -0.34
N LEU A 289 16.92 2.59 -0.27
CA LEU A 289 18.03 3.28 0.41
C LEU A 289 18.34 4.64 -0.17
N GLN A 290 18.11 4.85 -1.46
CA GLN A 290 18.38 6.11 -2.16
C GLN A 290 17.26 7.14 -2.05
N ASN A 291 15.99 6.71 -1.86
CA ASN A 291 14.85 7.60 -2.05
C ASN A 291 13.78 7.53 -0.95
N PHE A 292 13.76 6.47 -0.11
CA PHE A 292 12.64 6.17 0.77
C PHE A 292 13.10 5.77 2.17
N THR A 293 14.00 6.57 2.77
CA THR A 293 14.43 6.39 4.16
C THR A 293 13.83 7.47 5.05
N TYR A 294 13.72 7.20 6.34
CA TYR A 294 13.25 8.19 7.32
C TYR A 294 14.13 9.45 7.38
N ASP A 295 15.45 9.31 7.16
CA ASP A 295 16.37 10.46 7.16
C ASP A 295 16.05 11.41 5.98
N ILE A 296 15.79 10.86 4.79
CA ILE A 296 15.39 11.66 3.62
C ILE A 296 14.09 12.41 3.89
N ASP A 297 13.11 11.75 4.48
CA ASP A 297 11.85 12.42 4.85
C ASP A 297 12.08 13.54 5.85
N ALA A 298 12.82 13.24 6.93
CA ALA A 298 13.09 14.19 8.00
C ALA A 298 13.78 15.44 7.46
N ASP A 299 14.81 15.28 6.63
CA ASP A 299 15.54 16.40 6.01
C ASP A 299 14.59 17.28 5.18
N ARG A 300 13.72 16.67 4.36
CA ARG A 300 12.74 17.41 3.55
C ARG A 300 11.72 18.17 4.41
N PHE A 301 11.25 17.59 5.51
CA PHE A 301 10.37 18.29 6.45
C PHE A 301 11.10 19.43 7.17
N ILE A 302 12.38 19.26 7.54
CA ILE A 302 13.21 20.31 8.14
C ILE A 302 13.35 21.50 7.17
N GLU A 303 13.58 21.26 5.88
CA GLU A 303 13.63 22.31 4.85
C GLU A 303 12.33 23.13 4.82
N ILE A 304 11.16 22.45 4.85
CA ILE A 304 9.86 23.12 4.88
C ILE A 304 9.72 23.98 6.15
N TYR A 305 10.02 23.41 7.33
CA TYR A 305 9.91 24.15 8.58
C TYR A 305 10.82 25.37 8.63
N ASN A 306 12.04 25.27 8.12
CA ASN A 306 12.97 26.41 8.06
C ASN A 306 12.48 27.52 7.12
N ARG A 307 11.78 27.14 6.02
CA ARG A 307 11.24 28.10 5.04
C ARG A 307 10.05 28.90 5.57
N ILE A 308 9.25 28.34 6.47
CA ILE A 308 8.00 28.96 6.93
C ILE A 308 8.09 29.63 8.30
N GLN A 309 9.25 29.56 8.95
CA GLN A 309 9.54 30.33 10.19
C GLN A 309 9.71 31.82 9.87
#